data_1bed91c0b85efca3f360d5f25149a3bd
#
_entry.id   1bed91c0b85efca3f360d5f25149a3bd
#
_cell.length_a   1.000
_cell.length_b   1.000
_cell.length_c   1.000
_cell.angle_alpha   90.00
_cell.angle_beta   90.00
_cell.angle_gamma   90.00
#
_symmetry.space_group_name_H-M   'P 1'
#
loop_
_entity.id
_entity.type
_entity.pdbx_description
1 polymer ?
#
loop_
_entity_poly.entity_id
_entity_poly.type
_entity_poly.pdbx_seq_one_letter_code
_entity_poly.pdbx_strand_id
1 'polypeptide(L)'
;NVRIEPFSVDYWERHVESAEIVRPFPQKLRVTALGGSVATKSGGVTGQIVRFASLQALIDAPMTGLAGKIVFVDEHMTRTQDGSGYRVAVRKRSGAANEAGKRGAIAALIRSVGTDQHRFPHTGQMNYAEQVRKVPIAALSAPDADQLQRALLLGEVEVKLSLEVESMGPRLSGNVIGEIPGKTDEIVVIGGHLDSWDLGTGAVDDGAGIGITLGAAKMILDLNRKPQRTIRVVMFGSEEVGLVGAKAYAEGHKDELYRHVIGAESDFGGGKIWRFDTLFGEDKLHFAAAMHAVLGPLGIALGNNSASGGPDMGPMRALGVPVATLKQNGWDYFDLHHTANDTFDKIKPDDIAQNVAAYAAFAWMAANLDGHFRASPD
;
A
#
# COMPACT_ATOMS: atom_id res chain seq x y z
N ASN A 1 -20.94 -17.49 8.51
CA ASN A 1 -21.53 -16.16 8.76
C ASN A 1 -20.73 -15.10 8.00
N VAL A 2 -21.46 -14.20 7.31
CA VAL A 2 -20.84 -13.03 6.68
C VAL A 2 -21.52 -11.79 7.25
N ARG A 3 -20.72 -10.75 7.55
CA ARG A 3 -21.23 -9.47 8.04
C ARG A 3 -20.40 -8.31 7.50
N ILE A 4 -20.97 -7.12 7.55
CA ILE A 4 -20.26 -5.86 7.27
C ILE A 4 -20.16 -5.08 8.57
N GLU A 5 -18.96 -4.63 8.90
CA GLU A 5 -18.70 -3.75 10.03
C GLU A 5 -18.44 -2.33 9.49
N PRO A 6 -19.40 -1.40 9.67
CA PRO A 6 -19.35 -0.08 9.05
C PRO A 6 -18.39 0.84 9.80
N PHE A 7 -17.79 1.77 9.06
CA PHE A 7 -17.02 2.90 9.58
C PHE A 7 -17.16 4.11 8.66
N SER A 8 -16.69 5.27 9.10
CA SER A 8 -16.65 6.51 8.32
C SER A 8 -15.24 6.78 7.81
N VAL A 9 -15.15 7.25 6.55
CA VAL A 9 -13.89 7.64 5.91
C VAL A 9 -14.06 8.99 5.22
N ASP A 10 -13.06 9.86 5.28
CA ASP A 10 -13.06 11.10 4.51
C ASP A 10 -12.85 10.79 3.03
N TYR A 11 -13.83 11.19 2.22
CA TYR A 11 -13.83 10.97 0.78
C TYR A 11 -13.18 12.15 0.05
N TRP A 12 -12.23 11.82 -0.82
CA TRP A 12 -11.54 12.76 -1.70
C TRP A 12 -11.72 12.32 -3.15
N GLU A 13 -11.94 13.26 -4.04
CA GLU A 13 -12.25 12.98 -5.44
C GLU A 13 -11.32 13.75 -6.36
N ARG A 14 -10.91 13.09 -7.43
CA ARG A 14 -10.11 13.61 -8.52
C ARG A 14 -11.00 13.81 -9.75
N HIS A 15 -10.85 14.98 -10.42
CA HIS A 15 -11.62 15.30 -11.62
C HIS A 15 -10.67 15.48 -12.81
N VAL A 16 -10.20 16.69 -13.04
CA VAL A 16 -9.32 17.02 -14.18
C VAL A 16 -7.91 17.29 -13.70
N GLU A 17 -6.94 16.68 -14.37
CA GLU A 17 -5.53 16.86 -14.07
C GLU A 17 -4.71 17.02 -15.35
N SER A 18 -3.82 17.99 -15.37
CA SER A 18 -2.93 18.23 -16.49
C SER A 18 -1.64 18.92 -16.07
N ALA A 19 -0.56 18.58 -16.77
CA ALA A 19 0.72 19.29 -16.66
C ALA A 19 1.32 19.50 -18.05
N GLU A 20 1.99 20.64 -18.23
CA GLU A 20 2.64 20.99 -19.49
C GLU A 20 3.88 21.85 -19.22
N ILE A 21 5.00 21.50 -19.84
CA ILE A 21 6.10 22.45 -20.01
C ILE A 21 5.60 23.55 -20.93
N VAL A 22 5.65 24.80 -20.48
CA VAL A 22 5.26 25.97 -21.29
C VAL A 22 6.46 26.73 -21.81
N ARG A 23 7.62 26.59 -21.19
CA ARG A 23 8.93 27.11 -21.61
C ARG A 23 10.02 26.09 -21.29
N PRO A 24 11.04 25.95 -22.12
CA PRO A 24 11.34 26.73 -23.37
C PRO A 24 10.51 26.29 -24.59
N PHE A 25 9.85 25.11 -24.51
CA PHE A 25 9.00 24.60 -25.60
C PHE A 25 7.77 23.90 -25.01
N PRO A 26 6.60 23.96 -25.67
CA PRO A 26 5.41 23.31 -25.16
C PRO A 26 5.53 21.77 -25.23
N GLN A 27 5.30 21.08 -24.07
CA GLN A 27 5.34 19.63 -23.99
C GLN A 27 4.38 19.15 -22.91
N LYS A 28 3.36 18.36 -23.30
CA LYS A 28 2.43 17.72 -22.34
C LYS A 28 3.15 16.66 -21.52
N LEU A 29 2.92 16.67 -20.23
CA LEU A 29 3.41 15.71 -19.27
C LEU A 29 2.24 14.88 -18.72
N ARG A 30 2.42 13.58 -18.57
CA ARG A 30 1.45 12.72 -17.88
C ARG A 30 1.65 12.87 -16.38
N VAL A 31 0.58 13.24 -15.72
CA VAL A 31 0.56 13.57 -14.29
C VAL A 31 -0.67 12.97 -13.64
N THR A 32 -0.60 12.67 -12.36
CA THR A 32 -1.76 12.34 -11.54
C THR A 32 -1.63 13.01 -10.17
N ALA A 33 -2.72 13.59 -9.67
CA ALA A 33 -2.77 14.15 -8.33
C ALA A 33 -2.59 13.04 -7.28
N LEU A 34 -1.89 13.34 -6.20
CA LEU A 34 -1.83 12.44 -5.06
C LEU A 34 -3.11 12.57 -4.22
N GLY A 35 -3.56 11.46 -3.64
CA GLY A 35 -4.72 11.42 -2.75
C GLY A 35 -4.56 12.37 -1.57
N GLY A 36 -5.58 13.19 -1.30
CA GLY A 36 -5.52 14.23 -0.29
C GLY A 36 -4.86 15.55 -0.73
N SER A 37 -4.35 15.64 -1.98
CA SER A 37 -3.86 16.91 -2.52
C SER A 37 -4.94 17.99 -2.53
N VAL A 38 -4.56 19.24 -2.34
CA VAL A 38 -5.45 20.38 -2.59
C VAL A 38 -5.48 20.73 -4.08
N ALA A 39 -6.58 21.33 -4.54
CA ALA A 39 -6.70 21.84 -5.91
C ALA A 39 -5.72 22.98 -6.21
N THR A 40 -5.41 23.17 -7.49
CA THR A 40 -4.83 24.42 -7.96
C THR A 40 -5.90 25.53 -7.98
N LYS A 41 -5.47 26.78 -8.14
CA LYS A 41 -6.41 27.86 -8.49
C LYS A 41 -7.07 27.59 -9.84
N SER A 42 -8.24 28.19 -10.07
CA SER A 42 -8.90 28.16 -11.38
C SER A 42 -7.92 28.59 -12.48
N GLY A 43 -7.83 27.79 -13.54
CA GLY A 43 -6.87 27.98 -14.63
C GLY A 43 -5.47 27.42 -14.36
N GLY A 44 -5.23 26.81 -13.20
CA GLY A 44 -3.96 26.19 -12.83
C GLY A 44 -2.95 27.17 -12.22
N VAL A 45 -1.73 26.67 -12.02
CA VAL A 45 -0.56 27.45 -11.59
C VAL A 45 0.57 27.26 -12.58
N THR A 46 1.31 28.34 -12.87
CA THR A 46 2.51 28.28 -13.72
C THR A 46 3.69 28.79 -12.93
N GLY A 47 4.80 28.06 -12.96
CA GLY A 47 6.01 28.43 -12.25
C GLY A 47 7.25 27.75 -12.78
N GLN A 48 8.40 28.39 -12.49
CA GLN A 48 9.70 27.82 -12.76
C GLN A 48 9.92 26.56 -11.92
N ILE A 49 10.43 25.48 -12.54
CA ILE A 49 10.76 24.24 -11.86
C ILE A 49 12.11 24.39 -11.12
N VAL A 50 12.11 23.95 -9.86
CA VAL A 50 13.34 23.71 -9.10
C VAL A 50 13.40 22.22 -8.75
N ARG A 51 14.38 21.53 -9.37
CA ARG A 51 14.58 20.08 -9.21
C ARG A 51 15.46 19.76 -8.01
N PHE A 52 15.07 18.76 -7.26
CA PHE A 52 15.83 18.13 -6.19
C PHE A 52 16.00 16.63 -6.51
N ALA A 53 17.22 16.13 -6.43
CA ALA A 53 17.52 14.73 -6.76
C ALA A 53 16.91 13.72 -5.76
N SER A 54 16.57 14.17 -4.56
CA SER A 54 15.91 13.36 -3.52
C SER A 54 15.08 14.26 -2.59
N LEU A 55 14.21 13.62 -1.80
CA LEU A 55 13.51 14.32 -0.72
C LEU A 55 14.50 14.94 0.28
N GLN A 56 15.57 14.23 0.61
CA GLN A 56 16.60 14.75 1.53
C GLN A 56 17.25 16.01 1.00
N ALA A 57 17.56 16.06 -0.30
CA ALA A 57 18.11 17.27 -0.92
C ALA A 57 17.16 18.49 -0.81
N LEU A 58 15.85 18.28 -0.86
CA LEU A 58 14.86 19.33 -0.61
C LEU A 58 14.83 19.76 0.87
N ILE A 59 14.90 18.80 1.79
CA ILE A 59 14.94 19.06 3.24
C ILE A 59 16.17 19.90 3.60
N ASP A 60 17.31 19.59 3.04
CA ASP A 60 18.58 20.28 3.30
C ASP A 60 18.71 21.65 2.59
N ALA A 61 17.78 21.95 1.67
CA ALA A 61 17.78 23.20 0.93
C ALA A 61 17.42 24.40 1.83
N PRO A 62 17.92 25.61 1.51
CA PRO A 62 17.56 26.83 2.23
C PRO A 62 16.04 27.05 2.30
N MET A 63 15.57 27.66 3.38
CA MET A 63 14.16 28.00 3.59
C MET A 63 13.64 29.09 2.63
N THR A 64 14.52 29.75 1.89
CA THR A 64 14.21 30.83 0.95
C THR A 64 14.51 30.41 -0.49
N GLY A 65 13.99 31.16 -1.46
CA GLY A 65 14.32 30.97 -2.88
C GLY A 65 13.34 30.09 -3.66
N LEU A 66 12.32 29.51 -3.00
CA LEU A 66 11.28 28.70 -3.68
C LEU A 66 9.93 29.40 -3.80
N ALA A 67 9.81 30.63 -3.30
CA ALA A 67 8.57 31.40 -3.42
C ALA A 67 8.17 31.59 -4.91
N GLY A 68 6.92 31.25 -5.24
CA GLY A 68 6.39 31.32 -6.60
C GLY A 68 6.89 30.24 -7.56
N LYS A 69 7.70 29.29 -7.12
CA LYS A 69 8.25 28.21 -7.94
C LYS A 69 7.50 26.89 -7.72
N ILE A 70 7.70 25.93 -8.60
CA ILE A 70 7.23 24.55 -8.49
C ILE A 70 8.41 23.67 -8.12
N VAL A 71 8.32 22.97 -7.00
CA VAL A 71 9.32 22.00 -6.57
C VAL A 71 9.14 20.70 -7.38
N PHE A 72 10.23 20.11 -7.84
CA PHE A 72 10.24 18.77 -8.43
C PHE A 72 11.22 17.86 -7.69
N VAL A 73 10.70 16.85 -6.97
CA VAL A 73 11.51 15.81 -6.31
C VAL A 73 11.65 14.62 -7.26
N ASP A 74 12.85 14.49 -7.83
CA ASP A 74 13.18 13.53 -8.89
C ASP A 74 13.93 12.31 -8.32
N GLU A 75 13.42 11.75 -7.23
CA GLU A 75 14.00 10.60 -6.55
C GLU A 75 13.51 9.29 -7.19
N HIS A 76 14.45 8.47 -7.66
CA HIS A 76 14.16 7.17 -8.23
C HIS A 76 13.87 6.13 -7.16
N MET A 77 12.96 5.20 -7.46
CA MET A 77 12.73 4.02 -6.63
C MET A 77 13.65 2.87 -7.10
N THR A 78 14.30 2.21 -6.16
CA THR A 78 15.08 1.00 -6.45
C THR A 78 14.16 -0.21 -6.53
N ARG A 79 14.26 -0.99 -7.62
CA ARG A 79 13.55 -2.26 -7.77
C ARG A 79 14.16 -3.31 -6.85
N THR A 80 13.33 -3.96 -6.05
CA THR A 80 13.72 -5.06 -5.17
C THR A 80 12.62 -6.11 -5.11
N GLN A 81 12.99 -7.38 -4.91
CA GLN A 81 12.03 -8.47 -4.83
C GLN A 81 11.10 -8.36 -3.60
N ASP A 82 11.59 -7.80 -2.52
CA ASP A 82 10.89 -7.66 -1.24
C ASP A 82 10.20 -6.30 -1.04
N GLY A 83 10.24 -5.43 -2.05
CA GLY A 83 9.64 -4.09 -1.99
C GLY A 83 10.36 -3.08 -1.10
N SER A 84 11.54 -3.39 -0.58
CA SER A 84 12.26 -2.52 0.37
C SER A 84 12.58 -1.13 -0.21
N GLY A 85 12.74 -1.00 -1.53
CA GLY A 85 12.93 0.27 -2.22
C GLY A 85 11.74 1.24 -2.09
N TYR A 86 10.52 0.71 -1.96
CA TYR A 86 9.32 1.51 -1.77
C TYR A 86 9.34 2.32 -0.46
N ARG A 87 9.80 1.72 0.64
CA ARG A 87 9.87 2.38 1.94
C ARG A 87 10.68 3.67 1.92
N VAL A 88 11.71 3.74 1.07
CA VAL A 88 12.50 4.95 0.88
C VAL A 88 11.76 5.94 -0.01
N ALA A 89 11.33 5.51 -1.18
CA ALA A 89 10.76 6.37 -2.20
C ALA A 89 9.39 6.96 -1.84
N VAL A 90 8.54 6.24 -1.10
CA VAL A 90 7.18 6.68 -0.73
C VAL A 90 7.16 7.95 0.12
N ARG A 91 8.21 8.20 0.90
CA ARG A 91 8.32 9.36 1.79
C ARG A 91 8.17 10.70 1.06
N LYS A 92 8.52 10.75 -0.24
CA LYS A 92 8.39 11.97 -1.04
C LYS A 92 6.93 12.36 -1.32
N ARG A 93 5.96 11.43 -1.22
CA ARG A 93 4.53 11.78 -1.40
C ARG A 93 4.11 12.91 -0.47
N SER A 94 4.21 12.72 0.83
CA SER A 94 3.90 13.76 1.82
C SER A 94 5.05 14.77 1.99
N GLY A 95 6.27 14.29 1.97
CA GLY A 95 7.46 15.10 2.22
C GLY A 95 7.64 16.25 1.22
N ALA A 96 7.45 15.99 -0.07
CA ALA A 96 7.65 17.03 -1.10
C ALA A 96 6.66 18.21 -0.94
N ALA A 97 5.37 17.93 -0.73
CA ALA A 97 4.37 18.98 -0.54
C ALA A 97 4.62 19.78 0.74
N ASN A 98 4.95 19.11 1.84
CA ASN A 98 5.20 19.75 3.12
C ASN A 98 6.43 20.65 3.07
N GLU A 99 7.54 20.17 2.51
CA GLU A 99 8.76 20.96 2.38
C GLU A 99 8.62 22.11 1.36
N ALA A 100 7.88 21.89 0.27
CA ALA A 100 7.52 22.95 -0.69
C ALA A 100 6.67 24.05 -0.03
N GLY A 101 5.66 23.65 0.75
CA GLY A 101 4.78 24.58 1.47
C GLY A 101 5.52 25.44 2.49
N LYS A 102 6.44 24.85 3.27
CA LYS A 102 7.32 25.57 4.23
C LYS A 102 8.17 26.66 3.55
N ARG A 103 8.59 26.43 2.30
CA ARG A 103 9.49 27.31 1.55
C ARG A 103 8.75 28.27 0.59
N GLY A 104 7.41 28.31 0.66
CA GLY A 104 6.60 29.25 -0.13
C GLY A 104 6.42 28.86 -1.60
N ALA A 105 6.76 27.62 -1.99
CA ALA A 105 6.50 27.13 -3.32
C ALA A 105 4.98 27.12 -3.62
N ILE A 106 4.59 27.15 -4.91
CA ILE A 106 3.18 27.22 -5.33
C ILE A 106 2.59 25.84 -5.65
N ALA A 107 3.45 24.84 -5.91
CA ALA A 107 3.07 23.45 -6.13
C ALA A 107 4.29 22.53 -5.93
N ALA A 108 4.04 21.24 -5.86
CA ALA A 108 5.05 20.20 -5.88
C ALA A 108 4.75 19.15 -6.97
N LEU A 109 5.78 18.66 -7.62
CA LEU A 109 5.77 17.50 -8.50
C LEU A 109 6.73 16.47 -7.93
N ILE A 110 6.41 15.19 -8.07
CA ILE A 110 7.33 14.10 -7.75
C ILE A 110 7.47 13.18 -8.97
N ARG A 111 8.64 12.55 -9.14
CA ARG A 111 8.70 11.33 -9.94
C ARG A 111 7.81 10.29 -9.29
N SER A 112 7.01 9.58 -10.05
CA SER A 112 6.18 8.47 -9.55
C SER A 112 6.95 7.54 -8.60
N VAL A 113 6.26 6.99 -7.61
CA VAL A 113 6.79 5.96 -6.73
C VAL A 113 6.52 4.60 -7.38
N GLY A 114 7.36 4.25 -8.34
CA GLY A 114 7.28 3.05 -9.14
C GLY A 114 8.63 2.72 -9.78
N THR A 115 8.71 1.57 -10.40
CA THR A 115 9.93 1.02 -11.02
C THR A 115 9.81 0.82 -12.53
N ASP A 116 8.65 1.15 -13.09
CA ASP A 116 8.34 1.03 -14.50
C ASP A 116 8.96 2.14 -15.38
N GLN A 117 8.84 1.94 -16.69
CA GLN A 117 9.11 2.93 -17.73
C GLN A 117 7.84 3.16 -18.58
N HIS A 118 6.67 2.80 -18.06
CA HIS A 118 5.39 3.09 -18.69
C HIS A 118 5.01 4.56 -18.49
N ARG A 119 4.19 5.08 -19.40
CA ARG A 119 3.72 6.47 -19.28
C ARG A 119 2.44 6.57 -18.48
N PHE A 120 2.39 5.80 -17.37
CA PHE A 120 1.33 5.81 -16.36
C PHE A 120 1.90 6.37 -15.05
N PRO A 121 1.43 7.54 -14.57
CA PRO A 121 1.87 8.04 -13.27
C PRO A 121 1.26 7.21 -12.13
N HIS A 122 2.01 7.05 -11.03
CA HIS A 122 1.56 6.37 -9.83
C HIS A 122 1.00 7.36 -8.83
N THR A 123 -0.27 7.19 -8.46
CA THR A 123 -0.90 7.96 -7.39
C THR A 123 -0.51 7.42 -5.99
N GLY A 124 -1.26 7.73 -4.99
CA GLY A 124 -1.18 7.24 -3.62
C GLY A 124 -1.41 8.34 -2.61
N GLN A 125 -1.76 7.96 -1.39
CA GLN A 125 -2.10 8.89 -0.33
C GLN A 125 -0.92 9.77 0.08
N MET A 126 -1.20 11.05 0.33
CA MET A 126 -0.32 11.99 0.98
C MET A 126 -1.05 12.70 2.13
N ASN A 127 -0.30 13.19 3.09
CA ASN A 127 -0.84 13.94 4.22
C ASN A 127 -0.07 15.25 4.40
N TYR A 128 -0.82 16.33 4.57
CA TYR A 128 -0.23 17.61 4.96
C TYR A 128 0.07 17.62 6.47
N ALA A 129 1.26 18.11 6.82
CA ALA A 129 1.57 18.38 8.21
C ALA A 129 0.75 19.56 8.73
N GLU A 130 0.42 19.53 10.02
CA GLU A 130 -0.23 20.65 10.70
C GLU A 130 0.61 21.93 10.56
N GLN A 131 -0.05 23.06 10.44
CA GLN A 131 0.55 24.40 10.36
C GLN A 131 1.46 24.65 9.13
N VAL A 132 1.50 23.70 8.17
CA VAL A 132 2.20 23.91 6.90
C VAL A 132 1.21 24.39 5.85
N ARG A 133 1.63 25.37 5.03
CA ARG A 133 0.84 25.80 3.89
C ARG A 133 0.63 24.64 2.94
N LYS A 134 -0.62 24.28 2.71
CA LYS A 134 -0.97 23.23 1.73
C LYS A 134 -0.70 23.73 0.31
N VAL A 135 0.02 22.95 -0.47
CA VAL A 135 0.28 23.22 -1.89
C VAL A 135 -0.16 22.02 -2.71
N PRO A 136 -0.68 22.23 -3.95
CA PRO A 136 -1.03 21.14 -4.85
C PRO A 136 0.16 20.25 -5.11
N ILE A 137 -0.06 18.93 -5.17
CA ILE A 137 0.99 17.95 -5.45
C ILE A 137 0.49 16.88 -6.41
N ALA A 138 1.35 16.51 -7.37
CA ALA A 138 1.08 15.44 -8.32
C ALA A 138 2.35 14.63 -8.64
N ALA A 139 2.15 13.38 -9.08
CA ALA A 139 3.20 12.51 -9.57
C ALA A 139 3.28 12.55 -11.09
N LEU A 140 4.48 12.68 -11.63
CA LEU A 140 4.78 12.53 -13.06
C LEU A 140 5.06 11.05 -13.37
N SER A 141 4.64 10.56 -14.54
CA SER A 141 5.14 9.29 -15.05
C SER A 141 6.67 9.27 -15.14
N ALA A 142 7.29 8.10 -15.03
CA ALA A 142 8.75 8.01 -15.09
C ALA A 142 9.33 8.59 -16.40
N PRO A 143 8.78 8.28 -17.61
CA PRO A 143 9.27 8.90 -18.84
C PRO A 143 9.10 10.43 -18.92
N ASP A 144 8.02 10.96 -18.32
CA ASP A 144 7.79 12.42 -18.32
C ASP A 144 8.66 13.13 -17.27
N ALA A 145 8.98 12.46 -16.16
CA ALA A 145 9.98 12.95 -15.23
C ALA A 145 11.37 13.01 -15.86
N ASP A 146 11.76 11.99 -16.65
CA ASP A 146 12.99 11.99 -17.46
C ASP A 146 12.98 13.11 -18.52
N GLN A 147 11.82 13.33 -19.16
CA GLN A 147 11.67 14.43 -20.13
C GLN A 147 11.87 15.78 -19.45
N LEU A 148 11.26 15.99 -18.28
CA LEU A 148 11.43 17.23 -17.52
C LEU A 148 12.89 17.42 -17.07
N GLN A 149 13.54 16.35 -16.62
CA GLN A 149 14.96 16.37 -16.27
C GLN A 149 15.85 16.77 -17.45
N ARG A 150 15.62 16.19 -18.64
CA ARG A 150 16.37 16.57 -19.87
C ARG A 150 16.12 18.03 -20.26
N ALA A 151 14.88 18.53 -20.15
CA ALA A 151 14.59 19.92 -20.42
C ALA A 151 15.35 20.86 -19.48
N LEU A 152 15.44 20.53 -18.20
CA LEU A 152 16.18 21.30 -17.19
C LEU A 152 17.70 21.35 -17.45
N LEU A 153 18.28 20.36 -18.13
CA LEU A 153 19.69 20.39 -18.54
C LEU A 153 19.96 21.43 -19.66
N LEU A 154 18.93 21.84 -20.39
CA LEU A 154 19.03 22.85 -21.47
C LEU A 154 18.82 24.28 -20.95
N GLY A 155 18.33 24.46 -19.75
CA GLY A 155 18.08 25.76 -19.13
C GLY A 155 16.85 25.81 -18.22
N GLU A 156 16.36 27.01 -17.98
CA GLU A 156 15.17 27.22 -17.15
C GLU A 156 13.92 26.64 -17.80
N VAL A 157 13.11 25.97 -16.99
CA VAL A 157 11.84 25.34 -17.41
C VAL A 157 10.68 25.90 -16.59
N GLU A 158 9.62 26.33 -17.26
CA GLU A 158 8.34 26.66 -16.63
C GLU A 158 7.33 25.56 -16.94
N VAL A 159 6.60 25.14 -15.92
CA VAL A 159 5.50 24.16 -16.03
C VAL A 159 4.20 24.83 -15.59
N LYS A 160 3.14 24.57 -16.36
CA LYS A 160 1.76 24.81 -15.96
C LYS A 160 1.18 23.51 -15.39
N LEU A 161 0.63 23.57 -14.18
CA LEU A 161 -0.06 22.47 -13.50
C LEU A 161 -1.50 22.86 -13.21
N SER A 162 -2.45 22.01 -13.56
CA SER A 162 -3.87 22.16 -13.20
C SER A 162 -4.37 20.88 -12.56
N LEU A 163 -4.86 20.99 -11.33
CA LEU A 163 -5.46 19.90 -10.57
C LEU A 163 -6.82 20.36 -10.06
N GLU A 164 -7.87 19.68 -10.51
CA GLU A 164 -9.24 19.83 -10.03
C GLU A 164 -9.53 18.60 -9.13
N VAL A 165 -9.46 18.81 -7.83
CA VAL A 165 -9.67 17.78 -6.81
C VAL A 165 -10.52 18.36 -5.70
N GLU A 166 -11.29 17.52 -5.01
CA GLU A 166 -12.22 17.97 -3.98
C GLU A 166 -12.25 17.01 -2.78
N SER A 167 -12.31 17.57 -1.57
CA SER A 167 -12.62 16.83 -0.35
C SER A 167 -14.11 16.90 -0.09
N MET A 168 -14.79 15.76 -0.18
CA MET A 168 -16.25 15.63 -0.08
C MET A 168 -16.74 15.36 1.35
N GLY A 169 -15.79 15.35 2.33
CA GLY A 169 -16.11 15.01 3.71
C GLY A 169 -16.44 13.52 3.94
N PRO A 170 -16.95 13.19 5.13
CA PRO A 170 -17.11 11.80 5.54
C PRO A 170 -18.16 11.03 4.70
N ARG A 171 -17.86 9.78 4.41
CA ARG A 171 -18.73 8.79 3.77
C ARG A 171 -18.69 7.47 4.53
N LEU A 172 -19.77 6.70 4.42
CA LEU A 172 -19.87 5.37 5.01
C LEU A 172 -19.10 4.37 4.14
N SER A 173 -18.26 3.58 4.78
CA SER A 173 -17.56 2.42 4.23
C SER A 173 -17.68 1.25 5.21
N GLY A 174 -16.98 0.13 5.00
CA GLY A 174 -17.04 -1.02 5.91
C GLY A 174 -16.04 -2.10 5.59
N ASN A 175 -15.71 -2.90 6.60
CA ASN A 175 -15.01 -4.17 6.44
C ASN A 175 -16.01 -5.29 6.18
N VAL A 176 -15.69 -6.19 5.25
CA VAL A 176 -16.50 -7.41 5.05
C VAL A 176 -15.82 -8.57 5.73
N ILE A 177 -16.52 -9.27 6.60
CA ILE A 177 -15.98 -10.33 7.46
C ILE A 177 -16.72 -11.63 7.22
N GLY A 178 -15.97 -12.69 6.89
CA GLY A 178 -16.44 -14.06 6.80
C GLY A 178 -15.74 -14.98 7.77
N GLU A 179 -16.44 -16.01 8.29
CA GLU A 179 -15.86 -16.92 9.27
C GLU A 179 -16.13 -18.38 8.92
N ILE A 180 -15.09 -19.20 9.09
CA ILE A 180 -15.12 -20.65 9.20
C ILE A 180 -15.08 -20.98 10.70
N PRO A 181 -16.21 -21.35 11.33
CA PRO A 181 -16.26 -21.53 12.78
C PRO A 181 -15.36 -22.67 13.26
N GLY A 182 -14.54 -22.40 14.26
CA GLY A 182 -13.71 -23.37 14.96
C GLY A 182 -14.44 -24.06 16.12
N LYS A 183 -13.72 -24.94 16.85
CA LYS A 183 -14.21 -25.57 18.08
C LYS A 183 -13.96 -24.70 19.32
N THR A 184 -13.00 -23.79 19.25
CA THR A 184 -12.67 -22.81 20.29
C THR A 184 -13.07 -21.42 19.85
N ASP A 185 -12.96 -20.46 20.73
CA ASP A 185 -13.24 -19.04 20.49
C ASP A 185 -11.99 -18.26 20.01
N GLU A 186 -10.85 -18.93 19.86
CA GLU A 186 -9.62 -18.36 19.29
C GLU A 186 -9.77 -18.13 17.79
N ILE A 187 -9.07 -17.11 17.29
CA ILE A 187 -9.25 -16.59 15.94
C ILE A 187 -7.90 -16.53 15.20
N VAL A 188 -7.87 -17.11 14.02
CA VAL A 188 -6.82 -16.88 13.00
C VAL A 188 -7.38 -15.90 11.99
N VAL A 189 -6.67 -14.81 11.69
CA VAL A 189 -7.10 -13.81 10.71
C VAL A 189 -6.27 -13.94 9.43
N ILE A 190 -6.96 -14.02 8.29
CA ILE A 190 -6.35 -13.78 6.97
C ILE A 190 -7.17 -12.72 6.25
N GLY A 191 -6.57 -11.96 5.34
CA GLY A 191 -7.30 -10.90 4.64
C GLY A 191 -6.51 -10.23 3.54
N GLY A 192 -7.08 -9.19 3.02
CA GLY A 192 -6.60 -8.23 2.05
C GLY A 192 -7.53 -7.02 2.06
N HIS A 193 -7.31 -6.02 1.19
CA HIS A 193 -8.18 -4.86 1.17
C HIS A 193 -9.09 -4.78 -0.07
N LEU A 194 -10.26 -4.14 0.08
CA LEU A 194 -11.30 -4.07 -0.95
C LEU A 194 -11.18 -2.86 -1.86
N ASP A 195 -10.64 -1.77 -1.32
CA ASP A 195 -10.48 -0.53 -2.06
C ASP A 195 -9.22 -0.56 -2.92
N SER A 196 -9.21 0.29 -3.92
CA SER A 196 -8.05 0.51 -4.80
C SER A 196 -8.04 1.94 -5.28
N TRP A 197 -6.92 2.40 -5.81
CA TRP A 197 -6.88 3.68 -6.48
C TRP A 197 -7.66 3.66 -7.80
N ASP A 198 -8.33 4.79 -8.07
CA ASP A 198 -9.27 5.03 -9.18
C ASP A 198 -8.66 4.99 -10.60
N LEU A 199 -7.34 4.95 -10.73
CA LEU A 199 -6.66 4.94 -12.03
C LEU A 199 -6.78 3.62 -12.77
N GLY A 200 -6.71 2.50 -12.05
CA GLY A 200 -6.82 1.14 -12.55
C GLY A 200 -8.08 0.44 -12.06
N THR A 201 -8.07 -0.88 -12.13
CA THR A 201 -9.18 -1.73 -11.64
C THR A 201 -8.87 -2.39 -10.30
N GLY A 202 -7.69 -2.15 -9.72
CA GLY A 202 -7.27 -2.76 -8.45
C GLY A 202 -7.12 -4.27 -8.51
N ALA A 203 -6.74 -4.83 -9.65
CA ALA A 203 -6.65 -6.27 -9.79
C ALA A 203 -5.42 -6.86 -9.10
N VAL A 204 -4.32 -6.10 -9.10
CA VAL A 204 -3.05 -6.48 -8.47
C VAL A 204 -3.00 -5.96 -7.03
N ASP A 205 -3.54 -4.77 -6.81
CA ASP A 205 -3.57 -4.03 -5.55
C ASP A 205 -5.01 -3.60 -5.21
N ASP A 206 -5.85 -4.40 -4.45
CA ASP A 206 -5.51 -5.70 -3.88
C ASP A 206 -6.55 -6.79 -4.22
N GLY A 207 -7.14 -6.75 -5.43
CA GLY A 207 -8.05 -7.81 -5.88
C GLY A 207 -7.39 -9.19 -5.86
N ALA A 208 -6.06 -9.27 -6.09
CA ALA A 208 -5.29 -10.50 -5.97
C ALA A 208 -5.33 -11.06 -4.55
N GLY A 209 -5.07 -10.25 -3.53
CA GLY A 209 -5.08 -10.67 -2.13
C GLY A 209 -6.47 -11.10 -1.66
N ILE A 210 -7.51 -10.38 -2.07
CA ILE A 210 -8.90 -10.81 -1.85
C ILE A 210 -9.15 -12.19 -2.47
N GLY A 211 -8.74 -12.39 -3.74
CA GLY A 211 -8.89 -13.67 -4.43
C GLY A 211 -8.12 -14.81 -3.77
N ILE A 212 -6.90 -14.54 -3.31
CA ILE A 212 -6.02 -15.49 -2.61
C ILE A 212 -6.66 -15.94 -1.29
N THR A 213 -7.07 -15.01 -0.45
CA THR A 213 -7.58 -15.30 0.90
C THR A 213 -8.96 -15.96 0.87
N LEU A 214 -9.84 -15.53 -0.05
CA LEU A 214 -11.12 -16.20 -0.29
C LEU A 214 -10.94 -17.60 -0.89
N GLY A 215 -10.00 -17.76 -1.83
CA GLY A 215 -9.65 -19.07 -2.40
C GLY A 215 -9.12 -20.03 -1.33
N ALA A 216 -8.26 -19.56 -0.43
CA ALA A 216 -7.76 -20.33 0.70
C ALA A 216 -8.91 -20.74 1.65
N ALA A 217 -9.79 -19.83 2.00
CA ALA A 217 -10.97 -20.13 2.81
C ALA A 217 -11.88 -21.17 2.15
N LYS A 218 -12.12 -21.05 0.84
CA LYS A 218 -12.90 -22.03 0.05
C LYS A 218 -12.27 -23.41 0.10
N MET A 219 -10.95 -23.52 -0.12
CA MET A 219 -10.23 -24.81 -0.02
C MET A 219 -10.39 -25.44 1.36
N ILE A 220 -10.31 -24.64 2.43
CA ILE A 220 -10.48 -25.12 3.81
C ILE A 220 -11.92 -25.61 4.05
N LEU A 221 -12.91 -24.87 3.56
CA LEU A 221 -14.32 -25.28 3.64
C LEU A 221 -14.59 -26.62 2.93
N ASP A 222 -13.94 -26.85 1.80
CA ASP A 222 -14.10 -28.08 1.00
C ASP A 222 -13.48 -29.32 1.68
N LEU A 223 -12.63 -29.16 2.69
CA LEU A 223 -12.13 -30.27 3.50
C LEU A 223 -13.25 -30.94 4.30
N ASN A 224 -14.41 -30.30 4.51
CA ASN A 224 -15.50 -30.76 5.36
C ASN A 224 -15.02 -31.15 6.79
N ARG A 225 -14.00 -30.46 7.29
CA ARG A 225 -13.40 -30.68 8.60
C ARG A 225 -13.40 -29.38 9.39
N LYS A 226 -13.94 -29.43 10.60
CA LYS A 226 -14.00 -28.26 11.49
C LYS A 226 -12.61 -28.00 12.09
N PRO A 227 -12.02 -26.80 11.93
CA PRO A 227 -10.75 -26.44 12.54
C PRO A 227 -10.88 -26.32 14.07
N GLN A 228 -9.78 -26.32 14.81
CA GLN A 228 -9.82 -26.06 16.25
C GLN A 228 -10.15 -24.59 16.52
N ARG A 229 -9.48 -23.65 15.83
CA ARG A 229 -9.72 -22.20 15.94
C ARG A 229 -10.58 -21.71 14.80
N THR A 230 -11.36 -20.67 15.03
CA THR A 230 -12.09 -19.96 13.97
C THR A 230 -11.10 -19.32 12.99
N ILE A 231 -11.33 -19.52 11.69
CA ILE A 231 -10.58 -18.80 10.65
C ILE A 231 -11.49 -17.67 10.18
N ARG A 232 -11.05 -16.44 10.39
CA ARG A 232 -11.74 -15.21 10.02
C ARG A 232 -11.05 -14.62 8.79
N VAL A 233 -11.81 -14.44 7.72
CA VAL A 233 -11.37 -13.67 6.55
C VAL A 233 -11.88 -12.25 6.73
N VAL A 234 -10.98 -11.27 6.71
CA VAL A 234 -11.32 -9.85 6.77
C VAL A 234 -10.92 -9.20 5.46
N MET A 235 -11.89 -8.65 4.77
CA MET A 235 -11.68 -7.80 3.60
C MET A 235 -11.79 -6.36 4.09
N PHE A 236 -10.63 -5.73 4.28
CA PHE A 236 -10.53 -4.39 4.85
C PHE A 236 -10.98 -3.35 3.82
N GLY A 237 -11.67 -2.32 4.27
CA GLY A 237 -12.03 -1.18 3.42
C GLY A 237 -11.16 0.02 3.74
N SER A 238 -10.88 0.84 2.73
CA SER A 238 -10.18 2.12 2.87
C SER A 238 -8.77 1.98 3.46
N GLU A 239 -8.03 0.96 3.00
CA GLU A 239 -6.60 0.76 3.27
C GLU A 239 -5.81 1.92 2.69
N GLU A 240 -5.99 2.19 1.40
CA GLU A 240 -5.26 3.12 0.54
C GLU A 240 -5.25 4.57 1.06
N VAL A 241 -6.26 4.93 1.82
CA VAL A 241 -6.41 6.27 2.38
C VAL A 241 -6.04 6.33 3.86
N GLY A 242 -5.31 5.33 4.34
CA GLY A 242 -4.65 5.35 5.65
C GLY A 242 -5.10 4.29 6.63
N LEU A 243 -5.36 3.06 6.19
CA LEU A 243 -5.70 1.89 7.02
C LEU A 243 -6.97 2.14 7.85
N VAL A 244 -7.98 2.81 7.29
CA VAL A 244 -9.14 3.25 8.08
C VAL A 244 -9.94 2.06 8.58
N GLY A 245 -10.18 1.06 7.71
CA GLY A 245 -10.87 -0.17 8.07
C GLY A 245 -10.13 -1.02 9.09
N ALA A 246 -8.81 -1.16 8.93
CA ALA A 246 -7.98 -1.89 9.88
C ALA A 246 -7.95 -1.26 11.27
N LYS A 247 -7.88 0.07 11.34
CA LYS A 247 -7.98 0.82 12.60
C LYS A 247 -9.34 0.65 13.25
N ALA A 248 -10.42 0.74 12.44
CA ALA A 248 -11.78 0.52 12.93
C ALA A 248 -11.97 -0.91 13.44
N TYR A 249 -11.42 -1.90 12.74
CA TYR A 249 -11.43 -3.30 13.18
C TYR A 249 -10.70 -3.48 14.52
N ALA A 250 -9.46 -3.00 14.61
CA ALA A 250 -8.65 -3.14 15.82
C ALA A 250 -9.30 -2.46 17.04
N GLU A 251 -9.91 -1.29 16.87
CA GLU A 251 -10.63 -0.60 17.95
C GLU A 251 -11.95 -1.31 18.31
N GLY A 252 -12.72 -1.74 17.32
CA GLY A 252 -13.98 -2.45 17.54
C GLY A 252 -13.83 -3.81 18.21
N HIS A 253 -12.68 -4.46 18.01
CA HIS A 253 -12.36 -5.79 18.54
C HIS A 253 -11.33 -5.78 19.68
N LYS A 254 -10.95 -4.61 20.22
CA LYS A 254 -9.86 -4.47 21.19
C LYS A 254 -9.99 -5.38 22.41
N ASP A 255 -11.22 -5.57 22.89
CA ASP A 255 -11.51 -6.39 24.08
C ASP A 255 -11.46 -7.90 23.79
N GLU A 256 -11.35 -8.31 22.53
CA GLU A 256 -11.19 -9.72 22.12
C GLU A 256 -9.89 -10.00 21.34
N LEU A 257 -8.99 -9.01 21.17
CA LEU A 257 -7.72 -9.22 20.45
C LEU A 257 -6.82 -10.26 21.12
N TYR A 258 -7.02 -10.54 22.40
CA TYR A 258 -6.33 -11.64 23.08
C TYR A 258 -6.68 -13.02 22.49
N ARG A 259 -7.84 -13.15 21.85
CA ARG A 259 -8.30 -14.37 21.15
C ARG A 259 -7.73 -14.46 19.72
N HIS A 260 -7.23 -13.35 19.15
CA HIS A 260 -6.60 -13.33 17.83
C HIS A 260 -5.19 -13.91 17.98
N VAL A 261 -5.03 -15.19 17.63
CA VAL A 261 -3.78 -15.91 17.86
C VAL A 261 -2.71 -15.57 16.83
N ILE A 262 -3.12 -15.22 15.60
CA ILE A 262 -2.22 -14.83 14.50
C ILE A 262 -3.00 -14.12 13.39
N GLY A 263 -2.33 -13.21 12.70
CA GLY A 263 -2.83 -12.56 11.49
C GLY A 263 -1.84 -12.63 10.34
N ALA A 264 -2.34 -12.70 9.10
CA ALA A 264 -1.56 -12.55 7.88
C ALA A 264 -2.42 -11.94 6.78
N GLU A 265 -1.89 -10.96 6.09
CA GLU A 265 -2.52 -10.28 4.97
C GLU A 265 -1.80 -10.62 3.67
N SER A 266 -2.58 -10.69 2.58
CA SER A 266 -2.07 -10.79 1.23
C SER A 266 -2.30 -9.44 0.55
N ASP A 267 -1.28 -8.61 0.55
CA ASP A 267 -1.26 -7.28 -0.05
C ASP A 267 0.16 -6.97 -0.57
N PHE A 268 0.51 -7.65 -1.64
CA PHE A 268 1.75 -7.41 -2.40
C PHE A 268 1.64 -8.02 -3.79
N GLY A 269 0.44 -7.93 -4.38
CA GLY A 269 0.09 -8.45 -5.70
C GLY A 269 -0.08 -9.96 -5.76
N GLY A 270 0.08 -10.51 -6.96
CA GLY A 270 -0.18 -11.93 -7.25
C GLY A 270 1.07 -12.76 -7.57
N GLY A 271 2.28 -12.26 -7.33
CA GLY A 271 3.51 -13.01 -7.60
C GLY A 271 3.68 -14.21 -6.66
N LYS A 272 4.43 -15.25 -7.07
CA LYS A 272 4.66 -16.42 -6.21
C LYS A 272 5.23 -16.03 -4.85
N ILE A 273 4.70 -16.64 -3.80
CA ILE A 273 5.28 -16.53 -2.45
C ILE A 273 6.63 -17.27 -2.47
N TRP A 274 7.68 -16.58 -2.02
CA TRP A 274 9.05 -17.11 -2.01
C TRP A 274 9.64 -17.25 -0.61
N ARG A 275 9.06 -16.53 0.39
CA ARG A 275 9.56 -16.53 1.77
C ARG A 275 8.42 -16.40 2.78
N PHE A 276 8.57 -17.10 3.89
CA PHE A 276 7.67 -17.07 5.03
C PHE A 276 8.39 -16.48 6.24
N ASP A 277 7.97 -15.27 6.65
CA ASP A 277 8.46 -14.59 7.85
C ASP A 277 7.41 -14.65 8.97
N THR A 278 7.85 -14.62 10.22
CA THR A 278 6.98 -14.63 11.40
C THR A 278 7.29 -13.46 12.33
N LEU A 279 6.38 -13.15 13.24
CA LEU A 279 6.62 -12.34 14.42
C LEU A 279 5.97 -13.06 15.61
N PHE A 280 6.66 -14.09 16.09
CA PHE A 280 6.24 -14.96 17.18
C PHE A 280 7.09 -14.69 18.43
N GLY A 281 6.64 -15.17 19.59
CA GLY A 281 7.50 -15.24 20.74
C GLY A 281 8.75 -16.09 20.46
N GLU A 282 9.89 -15.71 21.01
CA GLU A 282 11.16 -16.42 20.77
C GLU A 282 11.08 -17.91 21.18
N ASP A 283 10.32 -18.23 22.23
CA ASP A 283 10.02 -19.59 22.69
C ASP A 283 9.02 -20.35 21.80
N LYS A 284 8.48 -19.67 20.76
CA LYS A 284 7.46 -20.20 19.83
C LYS A 284 7.98 -20.46 18.40
N LEU A 285 9.26 -20.25 18.14
CA LEU A 285 9.85 -20.41 16.80
C LEU A 285 9.74 -21.83 16.23
N HIS A 286 9.55 -22.84 17.08
CA HIS A 286 9.27 -24.20 16.64
C HIS A 286 7.97 -24.30 15.80
N PHE A 287 6.98 -23.41 16.02
CA PHE A 287 5.78 -23.32 15.16
C PHE A 287 6.12 -22.82 13.76
N ALA A 288 7.06 -21.87 13.65
CA ALA A 288 7.52 -21.40 12.32
C ALA A 288 8.16 -22.54 11.52
N ALA A 289 8.98 -23.37 12.18
CA ALA A 289 9.58 -24.56 11.57
C ALA A 289 8.52 -25.60 11.16
N ALA A 290 7.52 -25.85 12.01
CA ALA A 290 6.42 -26.76 11.70
C ALA A 290 5.59 -26.30 10.49
N MET A 291 5.26 -25.00 10.43
CA MET A 291 4.56 -24.41 9.27
C MET A 291 5.42 -24.47 8.00
N HIS A 292 6.70 -24.16 8.10
CA HIS A 292 7.61 -24.23 6.98
C HIS A 292 7.75 -25.65 6.40
N ALA A 293 7.68 -26.69 7.22
CA ALA A 293 7.72 -28.08 6.74
C ALA A 293 6.59 -28.39 5.73
N VAL A 294 5.46 -27.66 5.82
CA VAL A 294 4.33 -27.78 4.87
C VAL A 294 4.47 -26.76 3.73
N LEU A 295 4.97 -25.56 3.99
CA LEU A 295 5.12 -24.51 2.98
C LEU A 295 6.34 -24.74 2.07
N GLY A 296 7.40 -25.38 2.57
CA GLY A 296 8.64 -25.64 1.84
C GLY A 296 8.45 -26.36 0.49
N PRO A 297 7.62 -27.43 0.41
CA PRO A 297 7.29 -28.08 -0.86
C PRO A 297 6.66 -27.18 -1.93
N LEU A 298 6.08 -26.04 -1.54
CA LEU A 298 5.57 -25.02 -2.46
C LEU A 298 6.66 -24.06 -2.96
N GLY A 299 7.94 -24.29 -2.62
CA GLY A 299 9.07 -23.45 -2.99
C GLY A 299 9.26 -22.23 -2.08
N ILE A 300 8.68 -22.24 -0.88
CA ILE A 300 8.70 -21.12 0.06
C ILE A 300 9.81 -21.34 1.09
N ALA A 301 10.79 -20.44 1.14
CA ALA A 301 11.86 -20.51 2.13
C ALA A 301 11.41 -20.02 3.52
N LEU A 302 11.97 -20.60 4.58
CA LEU A 302 11.82 -20.03 5.92
C LEU A 302 12.67 -18.76 6.01
N GLY A 303 12.05 -17.66 6.41
CA GLY A 303 12.69 -16.37 6.59
C GLY A 303 13.07 -16.09 8.04
N ASN A 304 12.78 -14.88 8.50
CA ASN A 304 13.14 -14.40 9.83
C ASN A 304 11.91 -14.14 10.72
N ASN A 305 12.17 -13.81 12.00
CA ASN A 305 11.12 -13.49 12.98
C ASN A 305 10.87 -11.97 13.09
N SER A 306 10.72 -11.29 11.93
CA SER A 306 10.45 -9.84 11.87
C SER A 306 9.36 -9.49 10.85
N ALA A 307 8.31 -10.31 10.78
CA ALA A 307 7.17 -10.12 9.89
C ALA A 307 6.43 -8.81 10.20
N SER A 308 5.91 -8.16 9.15
CA SER A 308 4.96 -7.05 9.28
C SER A 308 3.51 -7.53 9.41
N GLY A 309 3.18 -8.63 8.79
CA GLY A 309 1.82 -9.17 8.68
C GLY A 309 1.04 -8.67 7.48
N GLY A 310 1.47 -7.57 6.88
CA GLY A 310 0.77 -6.73 5.92
C GLY A 310 0.35 -5.39 6.53
N PRO A 311 -0.05 -4.40 5.74
CA PRO A 311 -0.43 -3.07 6.24
C PRO A 311 -1.61 -3.12 7.20
N ASP A 312 -2.71 -3.78 6.84
CA ASP A 312 -3.93 -3.85 7.64
C ASP A 312 -3.79 -4.69 8.92
N MET A 313 -2.78 -5.59 9.00
CA MET A 313 -2.43 -6.24 10.26
C MET A 313 -1.69 -5.30 11.22
N GLY A 314 -1.20 -4.16 10.75
CA GLY A 314 -0.42 -3.19 11.54
C GLY A 314 -1.10 -2.74 12.83
N PRO A 315 -2.36 -2.26 12.84
CA PRO A 315 -3.06 -1.86 14.04
C PRO A 315 -3.20 -2.97 15.08
N MET A 316 -3.56 -4.19 14.65
CA MET A 316 -3.66 -5.36 15.55
C MET A 316 -2.30 -5.80 16.09
N ARG A 317 -1.26 -5.79 15.23
CA ARG A 317 0.12 -6.10 15.63
C ARG A 317 0.63 -5.12 16.69
N ALA A 318 0.32 -3.83 16.55
CA ALA A 318 0.68 -2.80 17.55
C ALA A 318 0.04 -3.07 18.93
N LEU A 319 -1.08 -3.82 18.95
CA LEU A 319 -1.77 -4.28 20.17
C LEU A 319 -1.37 -5.70 20.59
N GLY A 320 -0.27 -6.23 20.05
CA GLY A 320 0.33 -7.49 20.48
C GLY A 320 -0.22 -8.75 19.81
N VAL A 321 -0.96 -8.65 18.72
CA VAL A 321 -1.35 -9.82 17.92
C VAL A 321 -0.14 -10.32 17.13
N PRO A 322 0.24 -11.61 17.24
CA PRO A 322 1.27 -12.22 16.40
C PRO A 322 0.90 -12.14 14.94
N VAL A 323 1.89 -11.98 14.08
CA VAL A 323 1.66 -11.94 12.64
C VAL A 323 2.65 -12.81 11.87
N ALA A 324 2.26 -13.20 10.67
CA ALA A 324 3.11 -13.82 9.68
C ALA A 324 3.02 -13.07 8.36
N THR A 325 4.06 -13.12 7.55
CA THR A 325 4.08 -12.60 6.19
C THR A 325 4.49 -13.70 5.22
N LEU A 326 3.59 -14.04 4.32
CA LEU A 326 3.87 -14.90 3.18
C LEU A 326 4.30 -13.98 2.03
N LYS A 327 5.60 -13.73 1.91
CA LYS A 327 6.14 -12.73 0.97
C LYS A 327 6.00 -13.16 -0.48
N GLN A 328 5.16 -12.45 -1.21
CA GLN A 328 5.08 -12.56 -2.67
C GLN A 328 6.33 -11.95 -3.33
N ASN A 329 6.60 -12.40 -4.56
CA ASN A 329 7.64 -11.82 -5.39
C ASN A 329 7.15 -10.49 -5.98
N GLY A 330 7.63 -9.39 -5.43
CA GLY A 330 7.26 -8.04 -5.82
C GLY A 330 8.16 -7.43 -6.90
N TRP A 331 8.87 -8.25 -7.69
CA TRP A 331 9.84 -7.75 -8.66
C TRP A 331 9.22 -6.80 -9.70
N ASP A 332 8.00 -7.08 -10.14
CA ASP A 332 7.21 -6.30 -11.09
C ASP A 332 5.95 -5.63 -10.47
N TYR A 333 5.72 -5.78 -9.17
CA TYR A 333 4.57 -5.20 -8.47
C TYR A 333 4.52 -3.67 -8.61
N PHE A 334 5.64 -3.00 -8.35
CA PHE A 334 5.73 -1.55 -8.44
C PHE A 334 5.83 -0.99 -9.88
N ASP A 335 5.69 -1.84 -10.90
CA ASP A 335 5.44 -1.39 -12.26
C ASP A 335 3.95 -1.13 -12.51
N LEU A 336 3.09 -1.67 -11.65
CA LEU A 336 1.63 -1.68 -11.80
C LEU A 336 0.91 -0.92 -10.68
N HIS A 337 1.39 -1.07 -9.46
CA HIS A 337 0.86 -0.52 -8.22
C HIS A 337 0.48 0.95 -8.33
N HIS A 338 -0.79 1.27 -8.04
CA HIS A 338 -1.37 2.63 -8.08
C HIS A 338 -1.37 3.29 -9.46
N THR A 339 -1.46 2.53 -10.54
CA THR A 339 -1.49 3.05 -11.92
C THR A 339 -2.73 2.59 -12.70
N ALA A 340 -2.97 3.22 -13.83
CA ALA A 340 -3.98 2.78 -14.78
C ALA A 340 -3.67 1.39 -15.41
N ASN A 341 -2.48 0.84 -15.17
CA ASN A 341 -2.06 -0.47 -15.66
C ASN A 341 -2.28 -1.59 -14.63
N ASP A 342 -2.83 -1.27 -13.46
CA ASP A 342 -3.30 -2.27 -12.50
C ASP A 342 -4.62 -2.87 -12.98
N THR A 343 -4.51 -3.94 -13.78
CA THR A 343 -5.62 -4.56 -14.49
C THR A 343 -5.52 -6.09 -14.46
N PHE A 344 -6.68 -6.75 -14.64
CA PHE A 344 -6.81 -8.18 -14.46
C PHE A 344 -5.91 -9.04 -15.38
N ASP A 345 -5.56 -8.53 -16.56
CA ASP A 345 -4.64 -9.21 -17.50
C ASP A 345 -3.20 -9.35 -16.97
N LYS A 346 -2.86 -8.68 -15.87
CA LYS A 346 -1.57 -8.82 -15.18
C LYS A 346 -1.51 -10.00 -14.21
N ILE A 347 -2.67 -10.56 -13.88
CA ILE A 347 -2.77 -11.69 -12.94
C ILE A 347 -2.37 -12.99 -13.63
N LYS A 348 -1.43 -13.72 -13.02
CA LYS A 348 -0.94 -15.02 -13.51
C LYS A 348 -1.62 -16.15 -12.72
N PRO A 349 -2.50 -16.97 -13.34
CA PRO A 349 -3.27 -17.99 -12.62
C PRO A 349 -2.42 -18.99 -11.83
N ASP A 350 -1.26 -19.41 -12.35
CA ASP A 350 -0.38 -20.36 -11.68
C ASP A 350 0.28 -19.76 -10.43
N ASP A 351 0.57 -18.45 -10.44
CA ASP A 351 1.12 -17.75 -9.29
C ASP A 351 0.04 -17.61 -8.21
N ILE A 352 -1.19 -17.25 -8.59
CA ILE A 352 -2.34 -17.19 -7.67
C ILE A 352 -2.63 -18.57 -7.08
N ALA A 353 -2.59 -19.65 -7.87
CA ALA A 353 -2.83 -20.99 -7.36
C ALA A 353 -1.83 -21.39 -6.26
N GLN A 354 -0.54 -21.04 -6.43
CA GLN A 354 0.49 -21.27 -5.39
C GLN A 354 0.22 -20.43 -4.13
N ASN A 355 -0.20 -19.16 -4.28
CA ASN A 355 -0.55 -18.29 -3.17
C ASN A 355 -1.76 -18.85 -2.39
N VAL A 356 -2.82 -19.25 -3.10
CA VAL A 356 -4.02 -19.86 -2.48
C VAL A 356 -3.65 -21.11 -1.67
N ALA A 357 -2.82 -21.99 -2.24
CA ALA A 357 -2.35 -23.19 -1.54
C ALA A 357 -1.53 -22.84 -0.28
N ALA A 358 -0.66 -21.83 -0.37
CA ALA A 358 0.16 -21.39 0.76
C ALA A 358 -0.69 -20.77 1.87
N TYR A 359 -1.63 -19.88 1.56
CA TYR A 359 -2.53 -19.29 2.55
C TYR A 359 -3.49 -20.31 3.17
N ALA A 360 -3.98 -21.29 2.38
CA ALA A 360 -4.80 -22.39 2.91
C ALA A 360 -4.01 -23.25 3.88
N ALA A 361 -2.77 -23.62 3.52
CA ALA A 361 -1.89 -24.41 4.41
C ALA A 361 -1.54 -23.62 5.69
N PHE A 362 -1.16 -22.34 5.55
CA PHE A 362 -0.88 -21.46 6.68
C PHE A 362 -2.08 -21.35 7.63
N ALA A 363 -3.24 -20.96 7.11
CA ALA A 363 -4.43 -20.74 7.93
C ALA A 363 -4.91 -22.03 8.59
N TRP A 364 -4.85 -23.18 7.89
CA TRP A 364 -5.20 -24.47 8.44
C TRP A 364 -4.25 -24.90 9.57
N MET A 365 -2.95 -24.74 9.40
CA MET A 365 -1.97 -25.05 10.43
C MET A 365 -2.11 -24.12 11.62
N ALA A 366 -2.23 -22.81 11.40
CA ALA A 366 -2.44 -21.85 12.47
C ALA A 366 -3.71 -22.14 13.27
N ALA A 367 -4.76 -22.66 12.61
CA ALA A 367 -6.00 -23.03 13.27
C ALA A 367 -5.96 -24.35 14.04
N ASN A 368 -4.96 -25.23 13.78
CA ASN A 368 -4.95 -26.59 14.35
C ASN A 368 -3.69 -26.94 15.18
N LEU A 369 -2.61 -26.17 15.12
CA LEU A 369 -1.44 -26.37 15.97
C LEU A 369 -1.80 -26.09 17.43
N ASP A 370 -1.36 -27.00 18.35
CA ASP A 370 -1.53 -26.80 19.78
C ASP A 370 -0.56 -25.76 20.32
N GLY A 371 -1.06 -24.75 21.02
CA GLY A 371 -0.29 -23.69 21.65
C GLY A 371 -0.55 -22.31 21.01
N HIS A 372 0.14 -21.30 21.53
CA HIS A 372 -0.01 -19.91 21.12
C HIS A 372 1.27 -19.40 20.47
N PHE A 373 1.11 -18.42 19.55
CA PHE A 373 2.25 -17.80 18.85
C PHE A 373 2.83 -16.61 19.63
N ARG A 374 2.12 -16.09 20.65
CA ARG A 374 2.65 -15.09 21.57
C ARG A 374 3.73 -15.68 22.47
N ALA A 375 4.67 -14.84 22.91
CA ALA A 375 5.60 -15.22 23.97
C ALA A 375 4.84 -15.72 25.20
N SER A 376 5.39 -16.70 25.89
CA SER A 376 4.86 -17.08 27.19
C SER A 376 5.02 -15.93 28.18
N PRO A 377 4.06 -15.70 29.10
CA PRO A 377 4.28 -14.79 30.20
C PRO A 377 5.51 -15.27 31.05
N ASP A 378 6.32 -14.32 31.48
CA ASP A 378 7.43 -14.56 32.40
C ASP A 378 6.95 -15.06 33.75
#